data_34041c4afbc5d2558875863ee3505d9d
#
_entry.id   34041c4afbc5d2558875863ee3505d9d
#
_cell.length_a   1.000
_cell.length_b   1.000
_cell.length_c   1.000
_cell.angle_alpha   90.00
_cell.angle_beta   90.00
_cell.angle_gamma   90.00
#
_symmetry.space_group_name_H-M   'P 1'
#
loop_
_entity.id
_entity.type
_entity.pdbx_description
1 polymer ?
#
loop_
_entity_poly.entity_id
_entity_poly.type
_entity_poly.pdbx_seq_one_letter_code
_entity_poly.pdbx_strand_id
1 'polypeptide(L)'
;MLYLCGELILKRKNKMEKDERREPEIVFSRSVKAGKRIYYLDVRKARNEDLYLCITESKRRQAEGEEAPSFEKHKLFLYKEDFAHFTEGLNEVIGYIRDQLGTIEERPEWTPEAKEEAAVEEESKKKGLLGFLRK
;
A
#
# COMPACT_ATOMS: atom_id res chain seq x y z
N MET A 1 11.12 -23.04 -45.35
CA MET A 1 11.43 -23.78 -44.11
C MET A 1 12.13 -22.97 -43.06
N LEU A 2 12.81 -21.88 -43.38
CA LEU A 2 13.45 -20.96 -42.41
C LEU A 2 12.47 -20.15 -41.54
N TYR A 3 11.22 -19.97 -41.97
CA TYR A 3 10.21 -19.20 -41.23
C TYR A 3 9.62 -19.96 -40.03
N LEU A 4 9.59 -21.29 -40.05
CA LEU A 4 9.05 -22.11 -38.96
C LEU A 4 9.96 -22.14 -37.71
N CYS A 5 11.27 -22.05 -37.90
CA CYS A 5 12.24 -21.98 -36.78
C CYS A 5 12.17 -20.64 -36.03
N GLY A 6 11.91 -19.55 -36.76
CA GLY A 6 11.76 -18.21 -36.16
C GLY A 6 10.52 -18.07 -35.28
N GLU A 7 9.39 -18.62 -35.70
CA GLU A 7 8.14 -18.61 -34.93
C GLU A 7 8.23 -19.46 -33.65
N LEU A 8 8.88 -20.61 -33.73
CA LEU A 8 9.09 -21.48 -32.57
C LEU A 8 10.01 -20.84 -31.52
N ILE A 9 11.04 -20.13 -31.95
CA ILE A 9 11.94 -19.40 -31.06
C ILE A 9 11.23 -18.20 -30.41
N LEU A 10 10.41 -17.48 -31.15
CA LEU A 10 9.58 -16.39 -30.63
C LEU A 10 8.52 -16.89 -29.62
N LYS A 11 7.87 -18.01 -29.91
CA LYS A 11 6.91 -18.63 -28.96
C LYS A 11 7.59 -19.13 -27.68
N ARG A 12 8.82 -19.62 -27.79
CA ARG A 12 9.61 -20.02 -26.62
C ARG A 12 10.07 -18.82 -25.78
N LYS A 13 10.49 -17.74 -26.42
CA LYS A 13 10.83 -16.50 -25.73
C LYS A 13 9.63 -15.89 -25.00
N ASN A 14 8.47 -15.87 -25.65
CA ASN A 14 7.25 -15.37 -25.03
C ASN A 14 6.80 -16.25 -23.86
N LYS A 15 7.04 -17.55 -23.91
CA LYS A 15 6.71 -18.44 -22.80
C LYS A 15 7.66 -18.25 -21.60
N MET A 16 8.96 -18.05 -21.87
CA MET A 16 9.94 -17.79 -20.82
C MET A 16 9.71 -16.43 -20.16
N GLU A 17 9.44 -15.39 -20.95
CA GLU A 17 9.09 -14.07 -20.42
C GLU A 17 7.80 -14.06 -19.60
N LYS A 18 6.86 -14.95 -19.94
CA LYS A 18 5.60 -15.07 -19.21
C LYS A 18 5.75 -15.82 -17.87
N ASP A 19 6.70 -16.76 -17.79
CA ASP A 19 7.02 -17.46 -16.55
C ASP A 19 7.86 -16.60 -15.59
N GLU A 20 8.72 -15.73 -16.12
CA GLU A 20 9.49 -14.79 -15.31
C GLU A 20 8.63 -13.66 -14.72
N ARG A 21 7.49 -13.38 -15.34
CA ARG A 21 6.52 -12.36 -14.88
C ARG A 21 5.48 -12.90 -13.90
N ARG A 22 5.51 -14.18 -13.56
CA ARG A 22 4.65 -14.70 -12.49
C ARG A 22 5.08 -14.08 -11.18
N GLU A 23 4.21 -13.19 -10.69
CA GLU A 23 4.40 -12.67 -9.35
C GLU A 23 4.41 -13.83 -8.35
N PRO A 24 5.35 -13.81 -7.38
CA PRO A 24 5.39 -14.85 -6.36
C PRO A 24 4.07 -14.93 -5.62
N GLU A 25 3.69 -16.14 -5.23
CA GLU A 25 2.44 -16.40 -4.52
C GLU A 25 2.39 -15.62 -3.20
N ILE A 26 1.32 -14.87 -2.99
CA ILE A 26 1.06 -14.15 -1.74
C ILE A 26 0.39 -15.11 -0.78
N VAL A 27 1.06 -15.39 0.33
CA VAL A 27 0.59 -16.30 1.37
C VAL A 27 -0.27 -15.57 2.40
N PHE A 28 0.11 -14.35 2.73
CA PHE A 28 -0.58 -13.50 3.69
C PHE A 28 -0.44 -12.04 3.28
N SER A 29 -1.47 -11.25 3.47
CA SER A 29 -1.45 -9.84 3.11
C SER A 29 -2.19 -9.01 4.15
N ARG A 30 -1.63 -7.86 4.48
CA ARG A 30 -2.27 -6.86 5.33
C ARG A 30 -2.09 -5.48 4.71
N SER A 31 -3.12 -4.66 4.77
CA SER A 31 -3.07 -3.28 4.30
C SER A 31 -3.19 -2.30 5.47
N VAL A 32 -2.43 -1.23 5.41
CA VAL A 32 -2.47 -0.13 6.39
C VAL A 32 -2.78 1.15 5.63
N LYS A 33 -3.88 1.79 5.94
CA LYS A 33 -4.26 3.07 5.34
C LYS A 33 -3.64 4.23 6.10
N ALA A 34 -3.03 5.14 5.38
CA ALA A 34 -2.37 6.32 5.93
C ALA A 34 -2.69 7.56 5.08
N GLY A 35 -3.95 8.02 5.14
CA GLY A 35 -4.42 9.17 4.36
C GLY A 35 -4.45 8.88 2.86
N LYS A 36 -3.66 9.62 2.09
CA LYS A 36 -3.51 9.44 0.64
C LYS A 36 -2.64 8.24 0.26
N ARG A 37 -2.00 7.60 1.23
CA ARG A 37 -1.12 6.45 1.05
C ARG A 37 -1.75 5.20 1.62
N ILE A 38 -1.47 4.09 0.97
CA ILE A 38 -1.81 2.75 1.47
C ILE A 38 -0.54 1.93 1.44
N TYR A 39 -0.22 1.29 2.56
CA TYR A 39 0.90 0.36 2.66
C TYR A 39 0.37 -1.07 2.63
N TYR A 40 0.82 -1.83 1.66
CA TYR A 40 0.51 -3.25 1.56
C TYR A 40 1.70 -4.05 2.10
N LEU A 41 1.43 -4.86 3.10
CA LEU A 41 2.40 -5.76 3.70
C LEU A 41 2.08 -7.18 3.24
N ASP A 42 2.79 -7.64 2.21
CA ASP A 42 2.54 -8.92 1.58
C ASP A 42 3.64 -9.91 1.93
N VAL A 43 3.24 -11.07 2.45
CA VAL A 43 4.16 -12.19 2.64
C VAL A 43 4.14 -13.03 1.37
N ARG A 44 5.29 -13.14 0.73
CA ARG A 44 5.46 -13.89 -0.52
C ARG A 44 6.35 -15.09 -0.32
N LYS A 45 6.07 -16.13 -1.08
CA LYS A 45 6.83 -17.37 -1.07
C LYS A 45 7.86 -17.37 -2.20
N ALA A 46 9.12 -17.55 -1.84
CA ALA A 46 10.21 -17.68 -2.79
C ALA A 46 10.28 -19.10 -3.37
N ARG A 47 11.10 -19.31 -4.42
CA ARG A 47 11.26 -20.60 -5.09
C ARG A 47 11.78 -21.72 -4.17
N ASN A 48 12.58 -21.37 -3.17
CA ASN A 48 13.13 -22.29 -2.17
C ASN A 48 12.21 -22.49 -0.95
N GLU A 49 10.93 -22.15 -1.07
CA GLU A 49 9.92 -22.18 -0.02
C GLU A 49 10.15 -21.20 1.15
N ASP A 50 11.17 -20.38 1.09
CA ASP A 50 11.37 -19.30 2.05
C ASP A 50 10.32 -18.21 1.89
N LEU A 51 9.98 -17.58 3.01
CA LEU A 51 9.05 -16.47 3.05
C LEU A 51 9.83 -15.15 3.15
N TYR A 52 9.37 -14.16 2.40
CA TYR A 52 9.90 -12.80 2.50
C TYR A 52 8.77 -11.78 2.51
N LEU A 53 9.07 -10.60 3.02
CA LEU A 53 8.13 -9.50 3.11
C LEU A 53 8.28 -8.55 1.93
N CYS A 54 7.18 -8.22 1.29
CA CYS A 54 7.10 -7.17 0.29
C CYS A 54 6.24 -6.02 0.84
N ILE A 55 6.83 -4.86 1.00
CA ILE A 55 6.13 -3.64 1.42
C ILE A 55 5.89 -2.80 0.18
N THR A 56 4.63 -2.52 -0.13
CA THR A 56 4.25 -1.67 -1.27
C THR A 56 3.60 -0.40 -0.75
N GLU A 57 4.21 0.73 -1.03
CA GLU A 57 3.58 2.04 -0.81
C GLU A 57 2.81 2.42 -2.08
N SER A 58 1.52 2.65 -1.95
CA SER A 58 0.68 3.17 -3.03
C SER A 58 0.22 4.57 -2.67
N LYS A 59 0.66 5.56 -3.41
CA LYS A 59 0.31 6.96 -3.21
C LYS A 59 -0.63 7.43 -4.31
N ARG A 60 -1.77 7.97 -3.93
CA ARG A 60 -2.70 8.59 -4.86
C ARG A 60 -2.18 9.97 -5.26
N ARG A 61 -2.00 10.17 -6.55
CA ARG A 61 -1.70 11.48 -7.15
C ARG A 61 -2.85 11.91 -8.04
N GLN A 62 -3.26 13.15 -7.89
CA GLN A 62 -4.20 13.79 -8.78
C GLN A 62 -3.57 15.09 -9.24
N ALA A 63 -3.16 15.13 -10.51
CA ALA A 63 -2.67 16.36 -11.12
C ALA A 63 -3.83 17.24 -11.55
N GLU A 64 -3.64 18.55 -11.51
CA GLU A 64 -4.64 19.50 -12.02
C GLU A 64 -4.89 19.27 -13.52
N GLY A 65 -6.14 19.07 -13.90
CA GLY A 65 -6.55 18.79 -15.27
C GLY A 65 -6.64 17.33 -15.66
N GLU A 66 -6.29 16.38 -14.78
CA GLU A 66 -6.52 14.96 -15.00
C GLU A 66 -7.88 14.50 -14.44
N GLU A 67 -8.66 13.80 -15.26
CA GLU A 67 -9.97 13.29 -14.87
C GLU A 67 -9.89 12.09 -13.93
N ALA A 68 -8.81 11.31 -14.00
CA ALA A 68 -8.62 10.11 -13.19
C ALA A 68 -7.38 10.25 -12.31
N PRO A 69 -7.47 9.83 -11.01
CA PRO A 69 -6.31 9.80 -10.15
C PRO A 69 -5.30 8.74 -10.61
N SER A 70 -4.03 9.09 -10.62
CA SER A 70 -2.93 8.16 -10.83
C SER A 70 -2.40 7.64 -9.50
N PHE A 71 -1.84 6.42 -9.52
CA PHE A 71 -1.23 5.81 -8.34
C PHE A 71 0.26 5.60 -8.59
N GLU A 72 1.05 6.14 -7.70
CA GLU A 72 2.50 5.89 -7.67
C GLU A 72 2.78 4.77 -6.67
N LYS A 73 3.45 3.72 -7.12
CA LYS A 73 3.77 2.55 -6.31
C LYS A 73 5.26 2.37 -6.14
N HIS A 74 5.69 2.16 -4.91
CA HIS A 74 7.05 1.83 -4.55
C HIS A 74 7.07 0.53 -3.77
N LYS A 75 7.93 -0.40 -4.18
CA LYS A 75 8.08 -1.70 -3.54
C LYS A 75 9.40 -1.80 -2.80
N LEU A 76 9.36 -2.34 -1.61
CA LEU A 76 10.51 -2.66 -0.78
C LEU A 76 10.46 -4.14 -0.41
N PHE A 77 11.58 -4.82 -0.60
CA PHE A 77 11.70 -6.24 -0.23
C PHE A 77 12.54 -6.38 1.04
N LEU A 78 12.03 -7.12 2.00
CA LEU A 78 12.69 -7.39 3.25
C LEU A 78 12.76 -8.90 3.47
N TYR A 79 13.95 -9.40 3.72
CA TYR A 79 14.21 -10.82 3.92
C TYR A 79 14.30 -11.17 5.42
N LYS A 80 14.07 -12.43 5.74
CA LYS A 80 14.01 -12.92 7.13
C LYS A 80 15.26 -12.62 7.96
N GLU A 81 16.43 -12.59 7.34
CA GLU A 81 17.69 -12.30 7.99
C GLU A 81 17.75 -10.86 8.54
N ASP A 82 17.00 -9.96 7.94
CA ASP A 82 17.03 -8.54 8.24
C ASP A 82 15.84 -8.08 9.09
N PHE A 83 14.88 -8.94 9.37
CA PHE A 83 13.67 -8.58 10.10
C PHE A 83 13.94 -7.98 11.48
N ALA A 84 14.81 -8.61 12.25
CA ALA A 84 15.13 -8.15 13.59
C ALA A 84 15.80 -6.78 13.58
N HIS A 85 16.80 -6.58 12.75
CA HIS A 85 17.51 -5.32 12.62
C HIS A 85 16.64 -4.20 12.06
N PHE A 86 15.81 -4.51 11.08
CA PHE A 86 14.89 -3.54 10.50
C PHE A 86 13.83 -3.08 11.51
N THR A 87 13.25 -4.02 12.26
CA THR A 87 12.25 -3.72 13.29
C THR A 87 12.85 -2.92 14.43
N GLU A 88 14.05 -3.27 14.88
CA GLU A 88 14.77 -2.55 15.91
C GLU A 88 15.08 -1.11 15.47
N GLY A 89 15.65 -0.94 14.28
CA GLY A 89 15.94 0.38 13.73
C GLY A 89 14.70 1.23 13.54
N LEU A 90 13.61 0.64 13.08
CA LEU A 90 12.33 1.33 12.91
C LEU A 90 11.77 1.81 14.25
N ASN A 91 11.79 0.95 15.28
CA ASN A 91 11.34 1.31 16.62
C ASN A 91 12.19 2.41 17.24
N GLU A 92 13.51 2.37 17.04
CA GLU A 92 14.44 3.39 17.52
C GLU A 92 14.16 4.76 16.90
N VAL A 93 13.98 4.82 15.57
CA VAL A 93 13.65 6.05 14.85
C VAL A 93 12.28 6.59 15.26
N ILE A 94 11.29 5.75 15.38
CA ILE A 94 9.95 6.14 15.84
C ILE A 94 10.03 6.65 17.29
N GLY A 95 10.78 6.00 18.15
CA GLY A 95 11.01 6.45 19.52
C GLY A 95 11.64 7.84 19.61
N TYR A 96 12.63 8.11 18.78
CA TYR A 96 13.23 9.43 18.66
C TYR A 96 12.21 10.52 18.26
N ILE A 97 11.36 10.23 17.27
CA ILE A 97 10.31 11.16 16.83
C ILE A 97 9.30 11.42 17.95
N ARG A 98 8.90 10.38 18.67
CA ARG A 98 7.99 10.53 19.82
C ARG A 98 8.58 11.39 20.92
N ASP A 99 9.86 11.24 21.21
CA ASP A 99 10.57 12.04 22.21
C ASP A 99 10.63 13.54 21.81
N GLN A 100 10.79 13.82 20.52
CA GLN A 100 10.85 15.19 20.01
C GLN A 100 9.47 15.87 19.93
N LEU A 101 8.46 15.14 19.51
CA LEU A 101 7.11 15.67 19.28
C LEU A 101 6.18 15.55 20.51
N GLY A 102 6.54 14.72 21.49
CA GLY A 102 5.68 14.40 22.62
C GLY A 102 4.54 13.46 22.21
N THR A 103 3.31 13.83 22.54
CA THR A 103 2.14 13.01 22.20
C THR A 103 1.86 13.08 20.71
N ILE A 104 1.89 11.92 20.06
CA ILE A 104 1.53 11.80 18.65
C ILE A 104 0.07 11.35 18.59
N GLU A 105 -0.77 12.17 17.95
CA GLU A 105 -2.14 11.77 17.65
C GLU A 105 -2.14 10.77 16.51
N GLU A 106 -2.56 9.56 16.78
CA GLU A 106 -2.70 8.53 15.76
C GLU A 106 -3.94 8.81 14.92
N ARG A 107 -3.77 8.67 13.61
CA ARG A 107 -4.90 8.78 12.71
C ARG A 107 -5.84 7.59 12.94
N PRO A 108 -7.16 7.83 13.12
CA PRO A 108 -8.08 6.72 13.35
C PRO A 108 -8.04 5.71 12.20
N GLU A 109 -8.07 4.45 12.54
CA GLU A 109 -8.16 3.39 11.53
C GLU A 109 -9.44 3.59 10.72
N TRP A 110 -9.28 3.57 9.42
CA TRP A 110 -10.44 3.67 8.54
C TRP A 110 -11.22 2.35 8.60
N THR A 111 -12.37 2.38 9.25
CA THR A 111 -13.38 1.34 9.16
C THR A 111 -14.56 1.88 8.37
N PRO A 112 -15.30 1.04 7.64
CA PRO A 112 -16.53 1.48 6.98
C PRO A 112 -17.52 2.15 7.92
N GLU A 113 -17.58 1.69 9.15
CA GLU A 113 -18.41 2.22 10.23
C GLU A 113 -17.99 3.64 10.66
N ALA A 114 -16.70 3.90 10.75
CA ALA A 114 -16.18 5.24 11.06
C ALA A 114 -16.54 6.29 10.01
N LYS A 115 -16.85 5.87 8.78
CA LYS A 115 -17.31 6.76 7.72
C LYS A 115 -18.77 7.21 7.93
N GLU A 116 -19.61 6.34 8.47
CA GLU A 116 -20.99 6.69 8.80
C GLU A 116 -21.05 7.65 9.98
N GLU A 117 -20.25 7.41 11.03
CA GLU A 117 -20.18 8.30 12.19
C GLU A 117 -19.66 9.68 11.83
N ALA A 118 -18.59 9.77 11.02
CA ALA A 118 -18.03 11.04 10.54
C ALA A 118 -19.03 11.80 9.66
N ALA A 119 -19.79 11.10 8.81
CA ALA A 119 -20.83 11.70 7.99
C ALA A 119 -22.00 12.24 8.82
N VAL A 120 -22.39 11.52 9.87
CA VAL A 120 -23.44 11.93 10.79
C VAL A 120 -23.00 13.16 11.62
N GLU A 121 -21.74 13.22 12.06
CA GLU A 121 -21.20 14.39 12.75
C GLU A 121 -21.16 15.63 11.87
N GLU A 122 -20.75 15.50 10.61
CA GLU A 122 -20.76 16.60 9.66
C GLU A 122 -22.16 17.11 9.35
N GLU A 123 -23.10 16.19 9.21
CA GLU A 123 -24.51 16.54 8.97
C GLU A 123 -25.14 17.23 10.16
N SER A 124 -24.83 16.79 11.37
CA SER A 124 -25.33 17.41 12.58
C SER A 124 -24.74 18.80 12.79
N LYS A 125 -23.47 19.01 12.49
CA LYS A 125 -22.82 20.32 12.51
C LYS A 125 -23.42 21.29 11.50
N LYS A 126 -23.73 20.83 10.29
CA LYS A 126 -24.40 21.62 9.25
C LYS A 126 -25.82 22.01 9.65
N LYS A 127 -26.57 21.10 10.24
CA LYS A 127 -27.92 21.38 10.74
C LYS A 127 -27.92 22.34 11.93
N GLY A 128 -26.94 22.23 12.82
CA GLY A 128 -26.75 23.18 13.92
C GLY A 128 -26.43 24.59 13.45
N LEU A 129 -25.58 24.73 12.43
CA LEU A 129 -25.24 26.01 11.83
C LEU A 129 -26.41 26.67 11.08
N LEU A 130 -27.19 25.89 10.36
CA LEU A 130 -28.39 26.33 9.64
C LEU A 130 -29.51 26.77 10.62
N GLY A 131 -29.63 26.09 11.76
CA GLY A 131 -30.55 26.48 12.83
C GLY A 131 -30.21 27.82 13.48
N PHE A 132 -28.92 28.15 13.56
CA PHE A 132 -28.43 29.42 14.09
C PHE A 132 -28.66 30.60 13.14
N LEU A 133 -28.58 30.36 11.83
CA LEU A 133 -28.78 31.39 10.80
C LEU A 133 -30.26 31.70 10.50
N ARG A 134 -31.19 30.93 10.99
CA ARG A 134 -32.65 31.13 10.82
C ARG A 134 -33.29 32.10 11.83
N LYS A 135 -32.54 32.63 12.72
CA LYS A 135 -32.94 33.75 13.53
C LYS A 135 -32.56 35.05 12.85
#